data_86f39a58f2d709937b5d99735ebd7278
#
_entry.id   86f39a58f2d709937b5d99735ebd7278
#
_cell.length_a   1.000
_cell.length_b   1.000
_cell.length_c   1.000
_cell.angle_alpha   90.00
_cell.angle_beta   90.00
_cell.angle_gamma   90.00
#
_symmetry.space_group_name_H-M   'P 1'
#
loop_
_entity.id
_entity.type
_entity.pdbx_description
1 polymer ?
#
loop_
_entity_poly.entity_id
_entity_poly.type
_entity_poly.pdbx_seq_one_letter_code
_entity_poly.pdbx_strand_id
1 'polypeptide(L)'
;MEPVIGKLNDVIWIVDLNRQSLDRVIPGVRANDWKNMFYANGWNVIDAKYGTQLETAFSSNNGDLLKTWIDEMPNQRYQYLLRLDQNNLRSEVPQGFKHSKELSNFLNDYSDTQLYKMFRNLGGHDFDKLRDAFNQSVKSSSPSVIFAYTFKGWNLPTLGLPRNHSTLLNPEQMEKLSQKLNIPKEDIWAKLPESSAAGKHCLQKGKIFSKTTKLNSKHIDQINIPTELSRPLPKFDISTQDYLQMILTEILRSNPELAERIVTTSPDVATSTSLAGWIANKNGLLWDDQEENNINNNMDLNQFHNEYDDPLQWTSSPKGKHIELGISENNLFMLLGQLGLSFERHNEILFPIGTIYDCFIRRGLDALFYGAYSNSQFIFVGTPSGITLSGEGGAHQSILSSSIGIELPGISMYEPCFAKELEWILLDSLNKIKLRTGST
;
A
#
# COMPACT_ATOMS: atom_id res chain seq x y z
N MET A 1 -6.39 4.75 -12.81
CA MET A 1 -5.21 5.01 -11.94
C MET A 1 -4.86 6.47 -12.11
N GLU A 2 -4.77 7.22 -11.02
CA GLU A 2 -4.52 8.66 -11.08
C GLU A 2 -3.20 8.96 -11.78
N PRO A 3 -3.12 9.99 -12.63
CA PRO A 3 -1.89 10.39 -13.34
C PRO A 3 -0.71 10.63 -12.41
N VAL A 4 -0.96 11.08 -11.18
CA VAL A 4 0.07 11.28 -10.13
C VAL A 4 0.86 10.00 -9.86
N ILE A 5 0.22 8.84 -9.85
CA ILE A 5 0.90 7.57 -9.57
C ILE A 5 1.96 7.27 -10.61
N GLY A 6 1.71 7.61 -11.88
CA GLY A 6 2.68 7.43 -12.96
C GLY A 6 3.97 8.24 -12.80
N LYS A 7 3.98 9.25 -11.95
CA LYS A 7 5.15 10.12 -11.68
C LYS A 7 5.90 9.78 -10.38
N LEU A 8 5.37 8.83 -9.57
CA LEU A 8 5.98 8.41 -8.31
C LEU A 8 7.10 7.41 -8.57
N ASN A 9 8.27 7.87 -9.02
CA ASN A 9 9.42 7.03 -9.33
C ASN A 9 10.00 6.28 -8.11
N ASP A 10 9.69 6.72 -6.91
CA ASP A 10 10.15 6.07 -5.66
C ASP A 10 9.30 4.86 -5.24
N VAL A 11 8.21 4.56 -5.97
CA VAL A 11 7.34 3.43 -5.65
C VAL A 11 7.84 2.16 -6.34
N ILE A 12 8.06 1.12 -5.53
CA ILE A 12 8.35 -0.24 -6.00
C ILE A 12 7.27 -1.17 -5.47
N TRP A 13 6.52 -1.78 -6.39
CA TRP A 13 5.55 -2.82 -6.06
C TRP A 13 6.13 -4.19 -6.36
N ILE A 14 6.18 -5.08 -5.37
CA ILE A 14 6.66 -6.45 -5.55
C ILE A 14 5.44 -7.37 -5.56
N VAL A 15 5.26 -8.08 -6.67
CA VAL A 15 4.21 -9.10 -6.82
C VAL A 15 4.84 -10.47 -6.61
N ASP A 16 4.51 -11.12 -5.49
CA ASP A 16 4.91 -12.49 -5.20
C ASP A 16 4.04 -13.48 -5.99
N LEU A 17 4.59 -14.04 -7.06
CA LEU A 17 3.92 -15.02 -7.92
C LEU A 17 4.29 -16.46 -7.52
N ASN A 18 3.69 -16.97 -6.48
CA ASN A 18 4.01 -18.30 -5.93
C ASN A 18 3.10 -19.44 -6.43
N ARG A 19 2.17 -19.17 -7.33
CA ARG A 19 1.22 -20.13 -7.94
C ARG A 19 0.26 -20.80 -6.97
N GLN A 20 0.13 -20.30 -5.74
CA GLN A 20 -0.78 -20.86 -4.74
C GLN A 20 -1.76 -19.82 -4.24
N SER A 21 -3.01 -20.24 -4.03
CA SER A 21 -3.98 -19.51 -3.21
C SER A 21 -3.90 -19.99 -1.76
N LEU A 22 -4.91 -19.64 -0.95
CA LEU A 22 -4.99 -20.08 0.45
C LEU A 22 -5.06 -21.61 0.57
N ASP A 23 -5.82 -22.28 -0.30
CA ASP A 23 -6.17 -23.71 -0.15
C ASP A 23 -5.64 -24.61 -1.26
N ARG A 24 -5.17 -24.07 -2.36
CA ARG A 24 -4.83 -24.87 -3.54
C ARG A 24 -3.77 -24.24 -4.43
N VAL A 25 -3.21 -25.06 -5.30
CA VAL A 25 -2.42 -24.62 -6.45
C VAL A 25 -3.36 -24.03 -7.51
N ILE A 26 -3.07 -22.85 -8.00
CA ILE A 26 -3.87 -22.19 -9.04
C ILE A 26 -3.49 -22.80 -10.40
N PRO A 27 -4.46 -23.31 -11.19
CA PRO A 27 -4.19 -23.97 -12.47
C PRO A 27 -3.50 -23.05 -13.50
N GLY A 28 -3.87 -21.78 -13.54
CA GLY A 28 -3.30 -20.79 -14.44
C GLY A 28 -3.25 -19.42 -13.79
N VAL A 29 -2.25 -18.64 -14.14
CA VAL A 29 -2.09 -17.25 -13.68
C VAL A 29 -1.97 -16.35 -14.90
N ARG A 30 -2.80 -15.32 -14.97
CA ARG A 30 -2.80 -14.34 -16.07
C ARG A 30 -1.71 -13.26 -15.86
N ALA A 31 -0.50 -13.70 -15.58
CA ALA A 31 0.62 -12.82 -15.26
C ALA A 31 0.93 -11.81 -16.39
N ASN A 32 0.84 -12.25 -17.65
CA ASN A 32 1.08 -11.37 -18.80
C ASN A 32 0.01 -10.27 -18.92
N ASP A 33 -1.25 -10.59 -18.62
CA ASP A 33 -2.31 -9.58 -18.63
C ASP A 33 -2.06 -8.52 -17.56
N TRP A 34 -1.66 -8.95 -16.35
CA TRP A 34 -1.30 -8.01 -15.27
C TRP A 34 -0.10 -7.16 -15.64
N LYS A 35 0.96 -7.74 -16.22
CA LYS A 35 2.13 -6.99 -16.70
C LYS A 35 1.71 -5.93 -17.72
N ASN A 36 0.84 -6.30 -18.67
CA ASN A 36 0.33 -5.38 -19.68
C ASN A 36 -0.50 -4.25 -19.07
N MET A 37 -1.30 -4.52 -18.03
CA MET A 37 -2.05 -3.49 -17.31
C MET A 37 -1.12 -2.49 -16.63
N PHE A 38 -0.06 -2.94 -15.96
CA PHE A 38 0.93 -2.05 -15.36
C PHE A 38 1.66 -1.24 -16.43
N TYR A 39 2.09 -1.89 -17.50
CA TYR A 39 2.77 -1.23 -18.62
C TYR A 39 1.90 -0.15 -19.27
N ALA A 40 0.62 -0.44 -19.53
CA ALA A 40 -0.35 0.51 -20.09
C ALA A 40 -0.60 1.72 -19.18
N ASN A 41 -0.31 1.61 -17.89
CA ASN A 41 -0.40 2.70 -16.90
C ASN A 41 0.96 3.35 -16.61
N GLY A 42 1.94 3.22 -17.48
CA GLY A 42 3.23 3.92 -17.38
C GLY A 42 4.21 3.37 -16.36
N TRP A 43 3.96 2.16 -15.81
CA TRP A 43 4.88 1.52 -14.88
C TRP A 43 6.06 0.87 -15.59
N ASN A 44 7.23 0.94 -14.98
CA ASN A 44 8.38 0.11 -15.34
C ASN A 44 8.14 -1.32 -14.85
N VAL A 45 7.94 -2.25 -15.79
CA VAL A 45 7.60 -3.65 -15.49
C VAL A 45 8.84 -4.52 -15.56
N ILE A 46 9.21 -5.13 -14.44
CA ILE A 46 10.41 -5.99 -14.31
C ILE A 46 9.97 -7.41 -14.03
N ASP A 47 10.47 -8.35 -14.81
CA ASP A 47 10.14 -9.78 -14.71
C ASP A 47 11.30 -10.57 -14.09
N ALA A 48 11.15 -10.98 -12.83
CA ALA A 48 12.08 -11.86 -12.14
C ALA A 48 11.54 -13.31 -12.15
N LYS A 49 11.37 -13.89 -13.36
CA LYS A 49 10.79 -15.23 -13.53
C LYS A 49 11.79 -16.34 -13.26
N TYR A 50 12.94 -16.28 -13.90
CA TYR A 50 13.97 -17.31 -13.84
C TYR A 50 15.18 -16.82 -13.07
N GLY A 51 15.78 -17.70 -12.28
CA GLY A 51 17.07 -17.44 -11.66
C GLY A 51 18.26 -17.69 -12.59
N THR A 52 19.43 -17.30 -12.16
CA THR A 52 20.68 -17.37 -12.93
C THR A 52 21.01 -18.78 -13.43
N GLN A 53 20.73 -19.83 -12.63
CA GLN A 53 20.99 -21.22 -13.03
C GLN A 53 20.06 -21.66 -14.17
N LEU A 54 18.78 -21.30 -14.12
CA LEU A 54 17.84 -21.60 -15.20
C LEU A 54 18.20 -20.84 -16.47
N GLU A 55 18.53 -19.56 -16.39
CA GLU A 55 18.93 -18.77 -17.56
C GLU A 55 20.22 -19.28 -18.20
N THR A 56 21.19 -19.71 -17.39
CA THR A 56 22.41 -20.35 -17.90
C THR A 56 22.07 -21.64 -18.65
N ALA A 57 21.16 -22.46 -18.09
CA ALA A 57 20.72 -23.68 -18.77
C ALA A 57 19.97 -23.39 -20.08
N PHE A 58 19.12 -22.38 -20.11
CA PHE A 58 18.40 -21.96 -21.34
C PHE A 58 19.34 -21.44 -22.42
N SER A 59 20.45 -20.84 -22.05
CA SER A 59 21.46 -20.33 -22.99
C SER A 59 22.40 -21.39 -23.53
N SER A 60 22.35 -22.62 -23.00
CA SER A 60 23.15 -23.74 -23.50
C SER A 60 22.53 -24.39 -24.75
N ASN A 61 23.27 -25.23 -25.44
CA ASN A 61 22.79 -25.92 -26.63
C ASN A 61 21.53 -26.76 -26.30
N ASN A 62 20.47 -26.60 -27.06
CA ASN A 62 19.13 -27.17 -26.81
C ASN A 62 18.43 -26.72 -25.48
N GLY A 63 18.91 -25.68 -24.83
CA GLY A 63 18.33 -25.14 -23.61
C GLY A 63 16.88 -24.59 -23.76
N ASP A 64 16.52 -24.21 -25.00
CA ASP A 64 15.14 -23.78 -25.33
C ASP A 64 14.12 -24.89 -25.09
N LEU A 65 14.48 -26.16 -25.17
CA LEU A 65 13.59 -27.28 -24.82
C LEU A 65 13.19 -27.24 -23.35
N LEU A 66 14.16 -27.00 -22.46
CA LEU A 66 13.90 -26.89 -21.03
C LEU A 66 13.03 -25.68 -20.73
N LYS A 67 13.31 -24.54 -21.37
CA LYS A 67 12.52 -23.33 -21.21
C LYS A 67 11.07 -23.52 -21.64
N THR A 68 10.85 -24.05 -22.84
CA THR A 68 9.52 -24.35 -23.38
C THR A 68 8.76 -25.32 -22.45
N TRP A 69 9.43 -26.37 -22.01
CA TRP A 69 8.82 -27.34 -21.10
C TRP A 69 8.38 -26.72 -19.77
N ILE A 70 9.20 -25.85 -19.16
CA ILE A 70 8.83 -25.13 -17.92
C ILE A 70 7.68 -24.14 -18.17
N ASP A 71 7.69 -23.44 -19.31
CA ASP A 71 6.68 -22.43 -19.63
C ASP A 71 5.29 -23.03 -19.94
N GLU A 72 5.27 -24.21 -20.58
CA GLU A 72 4.04 -24.91 -20.94
C GLU A 72 3.51 -25.82 -19.83
N MET A 73 4.29 -26.05 -18.78
CA MET A 73 3.92 -26.98 -17.71
C MET A 73 2.78 -26.43 -16.83
N PRO A 74 1.74 -27.24 -16.57
CA PRO A 74 0.73 -26.88 -15.58
C PRO A 74 1.34 -26.64 -14.19
N ASN A 75 0.83 -25.65 -13.48
CA ASN A 75 1.31 -25.31 -12.14
C ASN A 75 1.29 -26.49 -11.16
N GLN A 76 0.26 -27.35 -11.25
CA GLN A 76 0.15 -28.55 -10.43
C GLN A 76 1.30 -29.53 -10.67
N ARG A 77 1.73 -29.69 -11.94
CA ARG A 77 2.87 -30.53 -12.28
C ARG A 77 4.17 -29.96 -11.70
N TYR A 78 4.38 -28.66 -11.85
CA TYR A 78 5.56 -28.01 -11.29
C TYR A 78 5.62 -28.18 -9.76
N GLN A 79 4.49 -27.97 -9.05
CA GLN A 79 4.40 -28.16 -7.60
C GLN A 79 4.65 -29.63 -7.19
N TYR A 80 4.20 -30.59 -7.99
CA TYR A 80 4.50 -32.01 -7.75
C TYR A 80 6.00 -32.28 -7.84
N LEU A 81 6.67 -31.78 -8.89
CA LEU A 81 8.12 -31.95 -9.09
C LEU A 81 8.95 -31.35 -7.96
N LEU A 82 8.49 -30.27 -7.36
CA LEU A 82 9.16 -29.65 -6.21
C LEU A 82 9.18 -30.54 -4.95
N ARG A 83 8.27 -31.52 -4.84
CA ARG A 83 8.21 -32.45 -3.69
C ARG A 83 9.14 -33.64 -3.85
N LEU A 84 9.65 -33.88 -5.06
CA LEU A 84 10.52 -34.99 -5.33
C LEU A 84 11.92 -34.75 -4.74
N ASP A 85 12.55 -35.83 -4.33
CA ASP A 85 13.97 -35.84 -3.99
C ASP A 85 14.85 -35.78 -5.25
N GLN A 86 16.15 -35.68 -5.05
CA GLN A 86 17.12 -35.56 -6.13
C GLN A 86 17.12 -36.79 -7.07
N ASN A 87 16.91 -38.00 -6.53
CA ASN A 87 17.02 -39.24 -7.28
C ASN A 87 15.82 -39.44 -8.21
N ASN A 88 14.63 -39.03 -7.78
CA ASN A 88 13.39 -39.22 -8.52
C ASN A 88 13.10 -38.07 -9.51
N LEU A 89 13.69 -36.90 -9.32
CA LEU A 89 13.41 -35.72 -10.16
C LEU A 89 13.78 -35.96 -11.62
N ARG A 90 14.95 -36.53 -11.89
CA ARG A 90 15.48 -36.77 -13.27
C ARG A 90 14.52 -37.61 -14.10
N SER A 91 13.99 -38.69 -13.55
CA SER A 91 13.09 -39.60 -14.27
C SER A 91 11.72 -39.00 -14.50
N GLU A 92 11.28 -38.12 -13.58
CA GLU A 92 9.94 -37.49 -13.64
C GLU A 92 9.88 -36.28 -14.55
N VAL A 93 10.97 -35.49 -14.63
CA VAL A 93 10.99 -34.23 -15.38
C VAL A 93 10.53 -34.38 -16.82
N PRO A 94 11.05 -35.35 -17.64
CA PRO A 94 10.66 -35.44 -19.05
C PRO A 94 9.24 -36.00 -19.29
N GLN A 95 8.60 -36.58 -18.26
CA GLN A 95 7.34 -37.29 -18.48
C GLN A 95 6.21 -36.35 -18.87
N GLY A 96 5.44 -36.78 -19.86
CA GLY A 96 4.29 -36.03 -20.38
C GLY A 96 4.66 -34.86 -21.31
N PHE A 97 5.94 -34.68 -21.62
CA PHE A 97 6.39 -33.70 -22.59
C PHE A 97 6.50 -34.27 -23.99
N LYS A 98 6.10 -33.50 -24.99
CA LYS A 98 6.11 -33.93 -26.41
C LYS A 98 7.55 -34.32 -26.88
N HIS A 99 8.57 -33.61 -26.36
CA HIS A 99 9.98 -33.82 -26.68
C HIS A 99 10.73 -34.46 -25.51
N SER A 100 10.14 -35.48 -24.88
CA SER A 100 10.68 -36.09 -23.65
C SER A 100 12.06 -36.72 -23.84
N LYS A 101 12.34 -37.33 -25.01
CA LYS A 101 13.66 -37.92 -25.31
C LYS A 101 14.73 -36.87 -25.43
N GLU A 102 14.48 -35.83 -26.19
CA GLU A 102 15.41 -34.72 -26.39
C GLU A 102 15.69 -34.01 -25.07
N LEU A 103 14.65 -33.77 -24.26
CA LEU A 103 14.79 -33.20 -22.93
C LEU A 103 15.60 -34.12 -22.02
N SER A 104 15.33 -35.42 -22.02
CA SER A 104 16.14 -36.41 -21.25
C SER A 104 17.62 -36.35 -21.62
N ASN A 105 17.93 -36.28 -22.92
CA ASN A 105 19.29 -36.16 -23.39
C ASN A 105 19.95 -34.86 -22.90
N PHE A 106 19.24 -33.75 -22.99
CA PHE A 106 19.71 -32.46 -22.46
C PHE A 106 20.00 -32.51 -20.96
N LEU A 107 19.13 -33.17 -20.17
CA LEU A 107 19.32 -33.29 -18.72
C LEU A 107 20.53 -34.15 -18.32
N ASN A 108 21.07 -34.99 -19.21
CA ASN A 108 22.25 -35.79 -18.94
C ASN A 108 23.52 -34.94 -18.73
N ASP A 109 23.55 -33.72 -19.22
CA ASP A 109 24.68 -32.80 -19.03
C ASP A 109 24.72 -32.25 -17.58
N TYR A 110 23.72 -32.53 -16.76
CA TYR A 110 23.61 -32.06 -15.38
C TYR A 110 23.57 -33.22 -14.38
N SER A 111 24.25 -33.09 -13.25
CA SER A 111 24.12 -34.02 -12.13
C SER A 111 22.72 -33.86 -11.46
N ASP A 112 22.29 -34.87 -10.69
CA ASP A 112 21.01 -34.82 -9.98
C ASP A 112 20.95 -33.64 -8.98
N THR A 113 22.09 -33.34 -8.34
CA THR A 113 22.17 -32.16 -7.46
C THR A 113 22.05 -30.84 -8.23
N GLN A 114 22.60 -30.74 -9.41
CA GLN A 114 22.47 -29.56 -10.28
C GLN A 114 21.01 -29.38 -10.73
N LEU A 115 20.38 -30.47 -11.19
CA LEU A 115 18.98 -30.46 -11.58
C LEU A 115 18.07 -30.03 -10.43
N TYR A 116 18.28 -30.60 -9.26
CA TYR A 116 17.50 -30.27 -8.06
C TYR A 116 17.59 -28.80 -7.68
N LYS A 117 18.77 -28.21 -7.73
CA LYS A 117 19.01 -26.77 -7.49
C LYS A 117 18.41 -25.91 -8.58
N MET A 118 18.62 -26.25 -9.84
CA MET A 118 18.14 -25.52 -11.01
C MET A 118 16.62 -25.40 -11.04
N PHE A 119 15.90 -26.51 -10.78
CA PHE A 119 14.43 -26.51 -10.69
C PHE A 119 13.86 -25.65 -9.55
N ARG A 120 14.68 -25.30 -8.58
CA ARG A 120 14.31 -24.44 -7.44
C ARG A 120 14.87 -23.02 -7.56
N ASN A 121 15.49 -22.71 -8.68
CA ASN A 121 16.10 -21.40 -8.92
C ASN A 121 15.18 -20.50 -9.73
N LEU A 122 14.05 -20.09 -9.14
CA LEU A 122 13.22 -19.01 -9.68
C LEU A 122 13.79 -17.64 -9.34
N GLY A 123 13.49 -16.65 -10.17
CA GLY A 123 14.04 -15.30 -10.05
C GLY A 123 13.73 -14.61 -8.72
N GLY A 124 12.55 -14.88 -8.14
CA GLY A 124 12.18 -14.36 -6.81
C GLY A 124 12.93 -15.00 -5.63
N HIS A 125 13.74 -16.06 -5.88
CA HIS A 125 14.63 -16.69 -4.89
C HIS A 125 16.11 -16.58 -5.26
N ASP A 126 16.42 -15.88 -6.34
CA ASP A 126 17.77 -15.62 -6.80
C ASP A 126 18.19 -14.20 -6.41
N PHE A 127 19.14 -14.10 -5.47
CA PHE A 127 19.56 -12.80 -4.94
C PHE A 127 20.21 -11.90 -5.97
N ASP A 128 20.89 -12.44 -6.97
CA ASP A 128 21.49 -11.65 -8.04
C ASP A 128 20.39 -11.05 -8.93
N LYS A 129 19.38 -11.85 -9.29
CA LYS A 129 18.21 -11.38 -10.04
C LYS A 129 17.41 -10.32 -9.30
N LEU A 130 17.16 -10.53 -8.00
CA LEU A 130 16.46 -9.55 -7.18
C LEU A 130 17.25 -8.24 -7.05
N ARG A 131 18.57 -8.34 -6.82
CA ARG A 131 19.44 -7.15 -6.77
C ARG A 131 19.40 -6.37 -8.09
N ASP A 132 19.44 -7.06 -9.21
CA ASP A 132 19.38 -6.43 -10.53
C ASP A 132 17.99 -5.80 -10.77
N ALA A 133 16.91 -6.44 -10.36
CA ALA A 133 15.56 -5.90 -10.42
C ALA A 133 15.41 -4.62 -9.58
N PHE A 134 15.92 -4.62 -8.35
CA PHE A 134 15.93 -3.41 -7.50
C PHE A 134 16.80 -2.30 -8.10
N ASN A 135 17.97 -2.62 -8.65
CA ASN A 135 18.84 -1.65 -9.31
C ASN A 135 18.17 -1.01 -10.55
N GLN A 136 17.39 -1.81 -11.31
CA GLN A 136 16.59 -1.28 -12.42
C GLN A 136 15.47 -0.37 -11.92
N SER A 137 14.78 -0.76 -10.85
CA SER A 137 13.71 0.05 -10.24
C SER A 137 14.21 1.42 -9.78
N VAL A 138 15.35 1.46 -9.07
CA VAL A 138 15.93 2.72 -8.55
C VAL A 138 16.37 3.67 -9.66
N LYS A 139 16.70 3.15 -10.86
CA LYS A 139 17.09 3.96 -12.01
C LYS A 139 15.90 4.42 -12.87
N SER A 140 14.71 3.92 -12.60
CA SER A 140 13.52 4.25 -13.36
C SER A 140 13.04 5.67 -13.03
N SER A 141 12.54 6.37 -14.02
CA SER A 141 11.82 7.64 -13.86
C SER A 141 10.32 7.45 -13.60
N SER A 142 9.86 6.19 -13.59
CA SER A 142 8.47 5.80 -13.35
C SER A 142 8.39 4.82 -12.18
N PRO A 143 7.23 4.65 -11.54
CA PRO A 143 7.04 3.62 -10.54
C PRO A 143 7.34 2.26 -11.13
N SER A 144 7.89 1.35 -10.33
CA SER A 144 8.31 0.03 -10.80
C SER A 144 7.46 -1.07 -10.17
N VAL A 145 7.13 -2.08 -10.98
CA VAL A 145 6.56 -3.33 -10.50
C VAL A 145 7.51 -4.49 -10.81
N ILE A 146 7.85 -5.27 -9.79
CA ILE A 146 8.68 -6.47 -9.91
C ILE A 146 7.79 -7.70 -9.77
N PHE A 147 7.65 -8.48 -10.83
CA PHE A 147 6.99 -9.78 -10.79
C PHE A 147 7.99 -10.84 -10.35
N ALA A 148 8.03 -11.13 -9.05
CA ALA A 148 8.93 -12.09 -8.45
C ALA A 148 8.29 -13.48 -8.43
N TYR A 149 8.79 -14.40 -9.27
CA TYR A 149 8.33 -15.78 -9.26
C TYR A 149 9.00 -16.54 -8.13
N THR A 150 8.19 -17.09 -7.24
CA THR A 150 8.63 -17.71 -5.98
C THR A 150 7.98 -19.06 -5.74
N PHE A 151 8.39 -19.70 -4.67
CA PHE A 151 7.74 -20.87 -4.12
C PHE A 151 7.27 -20.56 -2.70
N LYS A 152 5.99 -20.76 -2.43
CA LYS A 152 5.48 -20.68 -1.09
C LYS A 152 6.12 -21.76 -0.21
N GLY A 153 6.69 -21.35 0.92
CA GLY A 153 7.44 -22.26 1.79
C GLY A 153 8.81 -22.67 1.24
N TRP A 154 9.47 -21.80 0.49
CA TRP A 154 10.83 -22.03 -0.02
C TRP A 154 11.78 -22.49 1.09
N ASN A 155 12.54 -23.54 0.82
CA ASN A 155 13.46 -24.21 1.79
C ASN A 155 12.78 -24.87 3.00
N LEU A 156 11.46 -24.89 3.09
CA LEU A 156 10.73 -25.61 4.14
C LEU A 156 10.33 -27.01 3.72
N PRO A 157 10.11 -27.94 4.66
CA PRO A 157 9.59 -29.28 4.38
C PRO A 157 8.21 -29.29 3.74
N THR A 158 7.48 -28.18 3.84
CA THR A 158 6.13 -28.00 3.27
C THR A 158 6.15 -27.53 1.80
N LEU A 159 7.33 -27.31 1.22
CA LEU A 159 7.47 -26.85 -0.16
C LEU A 159 6.69 -27.75 -1.13
N GLY A 160 5.85 -27.14 -1.96
CA GLY A 160 5.06 -27.85 -2.97
C GLY A 160 3.77 -28.51 -2.45
N LEU A 161 3.47 -28.46 -1.15
CA LEU A 161 2.22 -28.97 -0.61
C LEU A 161 1.05 -28.05 -0.97
N PRO A 162 -0.11 -28.58 -1.39
CA PRO A 162 -1.27 -27.77 -1.75
C PRO A 162 -1.79 -26.87 -0.62
N ARG A 163 -1.74 -27.36 0.64
CA ARG A 163 -2.20 -26.64 1.84
C ARG A 163 -1.08 -25.90 2.55
N ASN A 164 -0.04 -25.51 1.84
CA ASN A 164 1.14 -24.88 2.44
C ASN A 164 0.84 -23.55 3.17
N HIS A 165 -0.27 -22.90 2.86
CA HIS A 165 -0.66 -21.65 3.51
C HIS A 165 -0.90 -21.80 5.02
N SER A 166 -1.55 -22.89 5.44
CA SER A 166 -1.94 -23.10 6.83
C SER A 166 -1.20 -24.26 7.51
N THR A 167 -0.30 -24.95 6.80
CA THR A 167 0.44 -26.08 7.35
C THR A 167 1.57 -25.60 8.24
N LEU A 168 1.50 -25.91 9.52
CA LEU A 168 2.57 -25.68 10.48
C LEU A 168 3.62 -26.81 10.43
N LEU A 169 4.87 -26.48 10.71
CA LEU A 169 5.92 -27.49 10.89
C LEU A 169 5.71 -28.22 12.22
N ASN A 170 5.87 -29.55 12.19
CA ASN A 170 5.89 -30.32 13.43
C ASN A 170 7.27 -30.18 14.14
N PRO A 171 7.40 -30.65 15.42
CA PRO A 171 8.65 -30.51 16.17
C PRO A 171 9.87 -31.12 15.48
N GLU A 172 9.73 -32.28 14.84
CA GLU A 172 10.82 -32.93 14.11
C GLU A 172 11.26 -32.11 12.89
N GLN A 173 10.32 -31.54 12.15
CA GLN A 173 10.61 -30.64 11.02
C GLN A 173 11.27 -29.35 11.47
N MET A 174 10.84 -28.79 12.59
CA MET A 174 11.46 -27.62 13.21
C MET A 174 12.91 -27.90 13.62
N GLU A 175 13.16 -29.08 14.20
CA GLU A 175 14.52 -29.48 14.56
C GLU A 175 15.44 -29.62 13.34
N LYS A 176 14.97 -30.29 12.28
CA LYS A 176 15.71 -30.42 11.02
C LYS A 176 15.99 -29.06 10.38
N LEU A 177 15.05 -28.14 10.45
CA LEU A 177 15.22 -26.78 9.93
C LEU A 177 16.26 -26.00 10.76
N SER A 178 16.20 -26.08 12.08
CA SER A 178 17.17 -25.47 13.00
C SER A 178 18.59 -25.96 12.71
N GLN A 179 18.77 -27.28 12.56
CA GLN A 179 20.06 -27.88 12.20
C GLN A 179 20.54 -27.39 10.82
N LYS A 180 19.66 -27.36 9.81
CA LYS A 180 19.98 -26.86 8.48
C LYS A 180 20.44 -25.40 8.47
N LEU A 181 19.84 -24.58 9.33
CA LEU A 181 20.15 -23.15 9.45
C LEU A 181 21.26 -22.85 10.47
N ASN A 182 21.81 -23.87 11.16
CA ASN A 182 22.77 -23.73 12.25
C ASN A 182 22.28 -22.81 13.38
N ILE A 183 20.98 -22.90 13.72
CA ILE A 183 20.38 -22.14 14.81
C ILE A 183 20.41 -23.00 16.09
N PRO A 184 20.98 -22.54 17.22
CA PRO A 184 20.99 -23.28 18.48
C PRO A 184 19.57 -23.51 19.02
N LYS A 185 19.29 -24.71 19.54
CA LYS A 185 17.97 -25.01 20.12
C LYS A 185 17.66 -24.15 21.36
N GLU A 186 18.71 -23.85 22.12
CA GLU A 186 18.64 -23.14 23.40
C GLU A 186 18.44 -21.64 23.19
N ASP A 187 18.78 -21.12 22.01
CA ASP A 187 18.65 -19.69 21.66
C ASP A 187 18.27 -19.51 20.20
N ILE A 188 16.99 -19.62 19.90
CA ILE A 188 16.44 -19.42 18.55
C ILE A 188 16.59 -17.98 18.04
N TRP A 189 16.88 -17.04 18.94
CA TRP A 189 17.12 -15.63 18.65
C TRP A 189 18.59 -15.25 18.69
N ALA A 190 19.48 -16.24 18.67
CA ALA A 190 20.93 -16.01 18.69
C ALA A 190 21.33 -15.04 17.58
N LYS A 191 22.08 -14.01 17.97
CA LYS A 191 22.65 -13.06 17.01
C LYS A 191 23.78 -13.73 16.22
N LEU A 192 23.95 -13.32 14.99
CA LEU A 192 25.11 -13.73 14.20
C LEU A 192 26.40 -13.28 14.89
N PRO A 193 27.43 -14.13 14.98
CA PRO A 193 28.71 -13.77 15.58
C PRO A 193 29.28 -12.50 14.95
N GLU A 194 29.63 -11.52 15.78
CA GLU A 194 30.20 -10.25 15.29
C GLU A 194 31.51 -10.44 14.52
N SER A 195 32.23 -11.51 14.78
CA SER A 195 33.45 -11.88 14.05
C SER A 195 33.18 -12.38 12.62
N SER A 196 31.96 -12.88 12.34
CA SER A 196 31.59 -13.38 11.02
C SER A 196 31.37 -12.24 10.01
N ALA A 197 31.54 -12.55 8.70
CA ALA A 197 31.25 -11.58 7.63
C ALA A 197 29.79 -11.11 7.67
N ALA A 198 28.84 -12.02 7.91
CA ALA A 198 27.42 -11.71 8.03
C ALA A 198 27.12 -10.84 9.26
N GLY A 199 27.71 -11.16 10.43
CA GLY A 199 27.55 -10.36 11.65
C GLY A 199 28.09 -8.94 11.48
N LYS A 200 29.28 -8.79 10.90
CA LYS A 200 29.87 -7.47 10.57
C LYS A 200 28.94 -6.66 9.65
N HIS A 201 28.40 -7.29 8.60
CA HIS A 201 27.48 -6.64 7.69
C HIS A 201 26.19 -6.20 8.38
N CYS A 202 25.58 -7.07 9.21
CA CYS A 202 24.39 -6.74 9.98
C CYS A 202 24.65 -5.58 10.95
N LEU A 203 25.79 -5.55 11.65
CA LEU A 203 26.16 -4.44 12.53
C LEU A 203 26.32 -3.12 11.76
N GLN A 204 26.97 -3.17 10.60
CA GLN A 204 27.13 -1.98 9.76
C GLN A 204 25.77 -1.43 9.29
N LYS A 205 24.89 -2.30 8.80
CA LYS A 205 23.53 -1.91 8.38
C LYS A 205 22.68 -1.45 9.56
N GLY A 206 22.75 -2.15 10.69
CA GLY A 206 22.06 -1.75 11.91
C GLY A 206 22.43 -0.34 12.38
N LYS A 207 23.72 0.06 12.26
CA LYS A 207 24.14 1.43 12.55
C LYS A 207 23.55 2.48 11.58
N ILE A 208 23.32 2.10 10.32
CA ILE A 208 22.66 2.99 9.36
C ILE A 208 21.18 3.15 9.72
N PHE A 209 20.49 2.04 9.99
CA PHE A 209 19.08 2.06 10.35
C PHE A 209 18.81 2.64 11.76
N SER A 210 19.71 2.45 12.73
CA SER A 210 19.57 3.06 14.06
C SER A 210 19.84 4.56 14.09
N LYS A 211 20.43 5.11 13.03
CA LYS A 211 20.50 6.57 12.85
C LYS A 211 19.14 7.16 12.44
N THR A 212 18.15 6.33 12.10
CA THR A 212 16.79 6.77 11.95
C THR A 212 16.35 7.38 13.27
N THR A 213 16.27 8.64 13.25
CA THR A 213 15.66 9.64 14.12
C THR A 213 14.98 9.04 15.35
N LYS A 214 15.57 9.27 16.50
CA LYS A 214 14.76 9.33 17.73
C LYS A 214 13.61 10.28 17.41
N LEU A 215 12.37 9.77 17.46
CA LEU A 215 11.19 10.59 17.29
C LEU A 215 11.36 11.85 18.12
N ASN A 216 11.45 13.00 17.47
CA ASN A 216 11.69 14.25 18.17
C ASN A 216 10.36 14.83 18.60
N SER A 217 9.87 14.39 19.76
CA SER A 217 8.61 14.85 20.33
C SER A 217 8.59 16.35 20.63
N LYS A 218 9.74 16.99 20.75
CA LYS A 218 9.83 18.44 21.02
C LYS A 218 9.10 19.31 20.00
N HIS A 219 9.01 18.87 18.75
CA HIS A 219 8.31 19.61 17.71
C HIS A 219 6.79 19.50 17.84
N ILE A 220 6.29 18.39 18.35
CA ILE A 220 4.86 18.18 18.60
C ILE A 220 4.38 19.07 19.76
N ASP A 221 5.20 19.22 20.80
CA ASP A 221 4.85 20.02 21.98
C ASP A 221 4.63 21.49 21.63
N GLN A 222 5.24 21.98 20.56
CA GLN A 222 5.12 23.35 20.10
C GLN A 222 3.79 23.64 19.37
N ILE A 223 3.13 22.62 18.81
CA ILE A 223 1.86 22.81 18.09
C ILE A 223 0.77 23.13 19.13
N ASN A 224 0.27 24.35 19.06
CA ASN A 224 -0.83 24.77 19.93
C ASN A 224 -2.17 24.38 19.31
N ILE A 225 -2.97 23.56 20.00
CA ILE A 225 -4.36 23.29 19.64
C ILE A 225 -5.25 24.04 20.64
N PRO A 226 -6.03 25.03 20.21
CA PRO A 226 -6.89 25.78 21.10
C PRO A 226 -8.00 24.88 21.64
N THR A 227 -8.48 25.16 22.84
CA THR A 227 -9.65 24.50 23.42
C THR A 227 -10.97 25.09 22.91
N GLU A 228 -10.89 26.28 22.36
CA GLU A 228 -12.03 27.02 21.81
C GLU A 228 -11.51 28.03 20.75
N LEU A 229 -12.32 28.23 19.70
CA LEU A 229 -12.01 29.23 18.67
C LEU A 229 -12.52 30.62 19.09
N SER A 230 -11.78 31.66 18.72
CA SER A 230 -12.12 33.04 19.04
C SER A 230 -13.33 33.59 18.26
N ARG A 231 -13.75 32.86 17.22
CA ARG A 231 -14.87 33.28 16.39
C ARG A 231 -16.21 33.12 17.15
N PRO A 232 -17.08 34.14 17.20
CA PRO A 232 -18.40 34.00 17.75
C PRO A 232 -19.25 33.07 16.85
N LEU A 233 -20.18 32.35 17.49
CA LEU A 233 -21.16 31.56 16.76
C LEU A 233 -21.99 32.43 15.82
N PRO A 234 -22.40 31.92 14.66
CA PRO A 234 -23.33 32.60 13.76
C PRO A 234 -24.62 32.97 14.48
N LYS A 235 -25.18 34.12 14.15
CA LYS A 235 -26.48 34.57 14.69
C LYS A 235 -27.69 34.03 13.90
N PHE A 236 -27.45 33.14 12.97
CA PHE A 236 -28.43 32.47 12.13
C PHE A 236 -28.34 30.98 12.29
N ASP A 237 -29.40 30.28 11.93
CA ASP A 237 -29.38 28.80 11.92
C ASP A 237 -28.37 28.28 10.91
N ILE A 238 -27.51 27.38 11.35
CA ILE A 238 -26.48 26.78 10.55
C ILE A 238 -26.44 25.28 10.81
N SER A 239 -26.23 24.50 9.76
CA SER A 239 -25.99 23.09 9.90
C SER A 239 -24.59 22.79 10.48
N THR A 240 -24.44 21.67 11.17
CA THR A 240 -23.13 21.22 11.64
C THR A 240 -22.15 21.01 10.46
N GLN A 241 -22.66 20.56 9.32
CA GLN A 241 -21.86 20.40 8.08
C GLN A 241 -21.29 21.75 7.59
N ASP A 242 -22.11 22.79 7.47
CA ASP A 242 -21.63 24.11 7.02
C ASP A 242 -20.71 24.75 8.07
N TYR A 243 -20.94 24.47 9.34
CA TYR A 243 -20.08 24.96 10.41
C TYR A 243 -18.70 24.31 10.40
N LEU A 244 -18.52 23.08 9.89
CA LEU A 244 -17.24 22.44 9.70
C LEU A 244 -16.29 23.31 8.85
N GLN A 245 -16.77 23.82 7.72
CA GLN A 245 -16.00 24.73 6.88
C GLN A 245 -15.59 25.99 7.61
N MET A 246 -16.48 26.53 8.44
CA MET A 246 -16.20 27.75 9.23
C MET A 246 -15.12 27.49 10.29
N ILE A 247 -15.13 26.34 10.94
CA ILE A 247 -14.09 25.91 11.89
C ILE A 247 -12.73 25.82 11.20
N LEU A 248 -12.64 25.10 10.08
CA LEU A 248 -11.40 24.92 9.33
C LEU A 248 -10.84 26.27 8.82
N THR A 249 -11.72 27.15 8.33
CA THR A 249 -11.33 28.50 7.90
C THR A 249 -10.83 29.36 9.07
N GLU A 250 -11.44 29.24 10.25
CA GLU A 250 -10.99 29.97 11.44
C GLU A 250 -9.64 29.45 11.95
N ILE A 251 -9.41 28.12 11.92
CA ILE A 251 -8.10 27.55 12.25
C ILE A 251 -7.04 28.08 11.30
N LEU A 252 -7.33 28.13 9.98
CA LEU A 252 -6.41 28.68 9.00
C LEU A 252 -6.01 30.14 9.30
N ARG A 253 -6.98 30.94 9.77
CA ARG A 253 -6.77 32.35 10.06
C ARG A 253 -6.07 32.58 11.40
N SER A 254 -6.48 31.86 12.46
CA SER A 254 -6.03 32.10 13.83
C SER A 254 -4.83 31.25 14.24
N ASN A 255 -4.60 30.10 13.59
CA ASN A 255 -3.53 29.18 13.92
C ASN A 255 -2.88 28.60 12.65
N PRO A 256 -2.10 29.41 11.92
CA PRO A 256 -1.47 28.99 10.65
C PRO A 256 -0.55 27.77 10.80
N GLU A 257 0.13 27.63 11.94
CA GLU A 257 1.05 26.50 12.19
C GLU A 257 0.29 25.15 12.26
N LEU A 258 -0.87 25.14 12.92
CA LEU A 258 -1.75 23.99 12.92
C LEU A 258 -2.33 23.73 11.52
N ALA A 259 -2.80 24.79 10.85
CA ALA A 259 -3.38 24.70 9.52
C ALA A 259 -2.42 24.12 8.47
N GLU A 260 -1.11 24.47 8.56
CA GLU A 260 -0.08 23.91 7.68
C GLU A 260 0.05 22.38 7.77
N ARG A 261 -0.40 21.78 8.86
CA ARG A 261 -0.32 20.36 9.13
C ARG A 261 -1.63 19.63 8.90
N ILE A 262 -2.72 20.34 8.66
CA ILE A 262 -4.02 19.74 8.29
C ILE A 262 -3.97 19.36 6.82
N VAL A 263 -4.27 18.08 6.54
CA VAL A 263 -4.44 17.57 5.18
C VAL A 263 -5.86 17.03 5.07
N THR A 264 -6.63 17.59 4.14
CA THR A 264 -8.00 17.12 3.88
C THR A 264 -8.05 16.19 2.68
N THR A 265 -9.03 15.30 2.65
CA THR A 265 -9.25 14.40 1.51
C THR A 265 -10.72 14.03 1.38
N SER A 266 -11.19 13.78 0.17
CA SER A 266 -12.54 13.29 -0.09
C SER A 266 -12.61 12.41 -1.34
N PRO A 267 -13.65 11.55 -1.46
CA PRO A 267 -13.86 10.73 -2.64
C PRO A 267 -14.83 11.41 -3.62
N ASP A 268 -14.41 12.50 -4.26
CA ASP A 268 -15.18 13.29 -5.22
C ASP A 268 -16.44 13.98 -4.64
N VAL A 269 -16.37 14.33 -3.35
CA VAL A 269 -17.49 14.97 -2.64
C VAL A 269 -17.08 16.21 -1.83
N ALA A 270 -15.93 16.82 -2.14
CA ALA A 270 -15.40 17.95 -1.38
C ALA A 270 -16.36 19.13 -1.27
N THR A 271 -17.09 19.45 -2.33
CA THR A 271 -18.09 20.53 -2.35
C THR A 271 -19.29 20.20 -1.49
N SER A 272 -19.90 19.05 -1.72
CA SER A 272 -21.13 18.63 -1.01
C SER A 272 -20.89 18.23 0.46
N THR A 273 -19.63 18.08 0.87
CA THR A 273 -19.22 17.85 2.25
C THR A 273 -18.61 19.08 2.92
N SER A 274 -18.84 20.27 2.33
CA SER A 274 -18.43 21.57 2.87
C SER A 274 -16.91 21.77 3.05
N LEU A 275 -16.08 21.21 2.15
CA LEU A 275 -14.64 21.51 2.09
C LEU A 275 -14.27 22.58 1.06
N ALA A 276 -15.21 23.00 0.19
CA ALA A 276 -14.93 23.93 -0.90
C ALA A 276 -14.24 25.23 -0.44
N GLY A 277 -14.73 25.84 0.63
CA GLY A 277 -14.13 27.05 1.19
C GLY A 277 -12.75 26.85 1.78
N TRP A 278 -12.45 25.68 2.37
CA TRP A 278 -11.12 25.32 2.83
C TRP A 278 -10.15 25.23 1.66
N ILE A 279 -10.54 24.58 0.57
CA ILE A 279 -9.72 24.40 -0.63
C ILE A 279 -9.47 25.75 -1.32
N ALA A 280 -10.52 26.57 -1.49
CA ALA A 280 -10.44 27.88 -2.14
C ALA A 280 -9.58 28.91 -1.38
N ASN A 281 -9.48 28.80 -0.06
CA ASN A 281 -8.70 29.74 0.78
C ASN A 281 -7.19 29.52 0.74
N LYS A 282 -6.61 29.31 -0.44
CA LYS A 282 -5.17 29.11 -0.70
C LYS A 282 -4.62 27.74 -0.29
N ASN A 283 -5.47 26.84 0.16
CA ASN A 283 -5.03 25.50 0.50
C ASN A 283 -4.87 24.61 -0.74
N GLY A 284 -5.68 24.86 -1.80
CA GLY A 284 -5.60 24.23 -3.10
C GLY A 284 -5.60 22.71 -3.09
N LEU A 285 -5.65 22.14 -4.27
CA LEU A 285 -5.44 20.71 -4.48
C LEU A 285 -3.95 20.40 -4.42
N LEU A 286 -3.59 19.29 -3.77
CA LEU A 286 -2.23 18.77 -3.83
C LEU A 286 -2.02 18.09 -5.18
N TRP A 287 -1.36 18.78 -6.08
CA TRP A 287 -1.09 18.28 -7.41
C TRP A 287 0.15 18.94 -8.00
N ASP A 288 0.98 18.18 -8.68
CA ASP A 288 2.14 18.66 -9.40
C ASP A 288 2.13 18.11 -10.82
N ASP A 289 1.23 18.64 -11.66
CA ASP A 289 1.18 18.28 -13.06
C ASP A 289 1.70 19.42 -13.94
N GLN A 290 2.97 19.30 -14.36
CA GLN A 290 3.56 20.23 -15.31
C GLN A 290 2.93 20.15 -16.71
N GLU A 291 2.32 19.02 -17.08
CA GLU A 291 1.65 18.87 -18.38
C GLU A 291 0.32 19.62 -18.41
N GLU A 292 -0.45 19.57 -17.33
CA GLU A 292 -1.69 20.34 -17.22
C GLU A 292 -1.43 21.84 -17.21
N ASN A 293 -0.36 22.28 -16.54
CA ASN A 293 0.08 23.66 -16.60
C ASN A 293 0.51 24.09 -18.02
N ASN A 294 1.08 23.20 -18.82
CA ASN A 294 1.41 23.47 -20.22
C ASN A 294 0.17 23.56 -21.13
N ILE A 295 -0.85 22.77 -20.86
CA ILE A 295 -2.14 22.85 -21.57
C ILE A 295 -2.84 24.17 -21.21
N ASN A 296 -2.89 24.51 -19.93
CA ASN A 296 -3.50 25.75 -19.45
C ASN A 296 -2.74 27.01 -19.91
N ASN A 297 -1.41 26.95 -20.05
CA ASN A 297 -0.62 28.05 -20.59
C ASN A 297 -0.80 28.27 -22.11
N ASN A 298 -1.25 27.28 -22.84
CA ASN A 298 -1.51 27.37 -24.29
C ASN A 298 -2.97 27.73 -24.62
N MET A 299 -3.89 27.70 -23.66
CA MET A 299 -5.26 28.19 -23.77
C MET A 299 -5.44 29.36 -22.82
N ASP A 300 -5.84 30.50 -23.35
CA ASP A 300 -6.26 31.64 -22.53
C ASP A 300 -7.66 31.33 -21.95
N LEU A 301 -7.65 30.56 -20.87
CA LEU A 301 -8.88 30.18 -20.16
C LEU A 301 -9.64 31.41 -19.63
N ASN A 302 -8.98 32.56 -19.49
CA ASN A 302 -9.66 33.81 -19.11
C ASN A 302 -10.69 34.27 -20.15
N GLN A 303 -10.59 33.82 -21.39
CA GLN A 303 -11.62 34.10 -22.41
C GLN A 303 -12.94 33.34 -22.18
N PHE A 304 -12.89 32.22 -21.47
CA PHE A 304 -14.06 31.38 -21.17
C PHE A 304 -14.68 31.64 -19.79
N HIS A 305 -13.95 32.28 -18.88
CA HIS A 305 -14.44 32.56 -17.52
C HIS A 305 -15.53 33.62 -17.42
N ASN A 306 -15.80 34.37 -18.49
CA ASN A 306 -16.81 35.45 -18.48
C ASN A 306 -18.23 34.99 -18.78
N GLU A 307 -18.46 33.75 -19.19
CA GLU A 307 -19.80 33.23 -19.53
C GLU A 307 -20.38 32.23 -18.51
N TYR A 308 -19.54 31.65 -17.65
CA TYR A 308 -19.97 30.73 -16.60
C TYR A 308 -19.37 31.18 -15.29
N ASP A 309 -20.19 31.65 -14.36
CA ASP A 309 -19.82 31.81 -12.95
C ASP A 309 -19.47 30.42 -12.39
N ASP A 310 -18.22 29.97 -12.60
CA ASP A 310 -17.68 28.81 -11.88
C ASP A 310 -17.24 29.27 -10.49
N PRO A 311 -18.03 29.00 -9.43
CA PRO A 311 -17.74 29.48 -8.10
C PRO A 311 -16.54 28.77 -7.46
N LEU A 312 -15.95 27.76 -8.13
CA LEU A 312 -14.95 26.87 -7.54
C LEU A 312 -13.64 26.92 -8.32
N GLN A 313 -12.92 28.03 -8.26
CA GLN A 313 -11.56 28.11 -8.78
C GLN A 313 -10.59 27.43 -7.78
N TRP A 314 -10.46 26.11 -7.88
CA TRP A 314 -9.44 25.39 -7.14
C TRP A 314 -8.13 25.41 -7.91
N THR A 315 -7.10 25.91 -7.27
CA THR A 315 -5.74 25.89 -7.84
C THR A 315 -5.02 24.62 -7.42
N SER A 316 -4.35 23.98 -8.36
CA SER A 316 -3.47 22.84 -8.09
C SER A 316 -2.06 23.31 -7.78
N SER A 317 -1.42 22.76 -6.75
CA SER A 317 -0.02 23.09 -6.43
C SER A 317 0.63 21.98 -5.60
N PRO A 318 1.98 21.87 -5.62
CA PRO A 318 2.72 20.98 -4.73
C PRO A 318 2.56 21.28 -3.23
N LYS A 319 2.03 22.46 -2.91
CA LYS A 319 1.74 22.90 -1.53
C LYS A 319 0.29 22.77 -1.15
N GLY A 320 -0.55 22.22 -2.02
CA GLY A 320 -1.96 22.01 -1.76
C GLY A 320 -2.19 21.17 -0.52
N LYS A 321 -3.30 21.41 0.16
CA LYS A 321 -3.66 20.76 1.43
C LYS A 321 -4.87 19.83 1.29
N HIS A 322 -5.40 19.68 0.08
CA HIS A 322 -6.50 18.77 -0.22
C HIS A 322 -6.09 17.75 -1.26
N ILE A 323 -6.41 16.49 -1.00
CA ILE A 323 -6.19 15.37 -1.92
C ILE A 323 -7.55 14.85 -2.36
N GLU A 324 -7.90 15.08 -3.61
CA GLU A 324 -9.11 14.55 -4.21
C GLU A 324 -8.87 13.16 -4.81
N LEU A 325 -9.69 12.18 -4.43
CA LEU A 325 -9.42 10.77 -4.74
C LEU A 325 -10.27 10.21 -5.89
N GLY A 326 -11.21 11.00 -6.44
CA GLY A 326 -12.27 10.45 -7.24
C GLY A 326 -13.22 9.55 -6.41
N ILE A 327 -14.22 8.93 -7.03
CA ILE A 327 -15.24 8.13 -6.34
C ILE A 327 -14.63 6.82 -5.83
N SER A 328 -13.96 6.88 -4.68
CA SER A 328 -13.26 5.73 -4.09
C SER A 328 -13.16 5.83 -2.57
N GLU A 329 -14.19 5.42 -1.88
CA GLU A 329 -14.28 5.48 -0.41
C GLU A 329 -13.27 4.57 0.29
N ASN A 330 -12.93 3.43 -0.33
CA ASN A 330 -11.90 2.56 0.21
C ASN A 330 -10.52 3.24 0.19
N ASN A 331 -10.18 3.95 -0.89
CA ASN A 331 -8.93 4.70 -0.99
C ASN A 331 -8.87 5.86 0.02
N LEU A 332 -10.01 6.47 0.35
CA LEU A 332 -10.09 7.47 1.41
C LEU A 332 -9.50 6.94 2.72
N PHE A 333 -10.02 5.80 3.21
CA PHE A 333 -9.54 5.24 4.48
C PHE A 333 -8.13 4.68 4.39
N MET A 334 -7.72 4.14 3.23
CA MET A 334 -6.32 3.76 3.00
C MET A 334 -5.39 4.97 3.11
N LEU A 335 -5.75 6.09 2.50
CA LEU A 335 -4.96 7.32 2.55
C LEU A 335 -4.93 7.91 3.96
N LEU A 336 -6.08 8.04 4.62
CA LEU A 336 -6.17 8.49 6.02
C LEU A 336 -5.30 7.64 6.94
N GLY A 337 -5.35 6.30 6.76
CA GLY A 337 -4.52 5.36 7.48
C GLY A 337 -3.03 5.61 7.30
N GLN A 338 -2.57 5.96 6.09
CA GLN A 338 -1.15 6.26 5.83
C GLN A 338 -0.75 7.65 6.33
N LEU A 339 -1.56 8.68 6.09
CA LEU A 339 -1.28 10.03 6.57
C LEU A 339 -1.26 10.08 8.10
N GLY A 340 -2.12 9.34 8.77
CA GLY A 340 -2.18 9.26 10.22
C GLY A 340 -0.97 8.57 10.89
N LEU A 341 -0.12 7.89 10.10
CA LEU A 341 1.15 7.29 10.53
C LEU A 341 2.36 8.16 10.19
N SER A 342 2.16 9.38 9.72
CA SER A 342 3.25 10.26 9.26
C SER A 342 4.30 10.52 10.34
N PHE A 343 3.87 10.66 11.59
CA PHE A 343 4.80 10.87 12.71
C PHE A 343 5.72 9.66 12.93
N GLU A 344 5.17 8.45 12.99
CA GLU A 344 5.94 7.22 13.21
C GLU A 344 6.90 6.93 12.06
N ARG A 345 6.53 7.30 10.83
CA ARG A 345 7.32 7.02 9.63
C ARG A 345 8.35 8.10 9.31
N HIS A 346 7.96 9.35 9.50
CA HIS A 346 8.73 10.50 9.02
C HIS A 346 9.09 11.52 10.09
N ASN A 347 8.65 11.29 11.34
CA ASN A 347 8.83 12.23 12.46
C ASN A 347 8.17 13.61 12.21
N GLU A 348 7.15 13.63 11.34
CA GLU A 348 6.35 14.82 11.01
C GLU A 348 4.88 14.50 11.29
N ILE A 349 4.25 15.29 12.18
CA ILE A 349 2.84 15.09 12.49
C ILE A 349 1.97 15.78 11.46
N LEU A 350 1.01 15.03 10.92
CA LEU A 350 -0.09 15.55 10.13
C LEU A 350 -1.41 15.36 10.88
N PHE A 351 -2.38 16.18 10.55
CA PHE A 351 -3.76 16.09 11.01
C PHE A 351 -4.67 15.76 9.83
N PRO A 352 -4.79 14.47 9.46
CA PRO A 352 -5.61 14.08 8.33
C PRO A 352 -7.09 14.16 8.66
N ILE A 353 -7.88 14.81 7.79
CA ILE A 353 -9.32 14.92 7.90
C ILE A 353 -9.96 14.47 6.59
N GLY A 354 -10.72 13.38 6.63
CA GLY A 354 -11.47 12.88 5.50
C GLY A 354 -12.94 13.22 5.61
N THR A 355 -13.59 13.64 4.51
CA THR A 355 -15.04 13.76 4.45
C THR A 355 -15.63 12.76 3.50
N ILE A 356 -16.78 12.20 3.83
CA ILE A 356 -17.43 11.13 3.10
C ILE A 356 -18.93 11.18 3.37
N TYR A 357 -19.76 10.83 2.40
CA TYR A 357 -21.18 10.62 2.69
C TYR A 357 -21.37 9.49 3.69
N ASP A 358 -22.17 9.76 4.72
CA ASP A 358 -22.43 8.83 5.81
C ASP A 358 -22.75 7.41 5.35
N CYS A 359 -23.65 7.26 4.37
CA CYS A 359 -24.06 5.95 3.84
C CYS A 359 -22.92 5.15 3.20
N PHE A 360 -21.84 5.82 2.76
CA PHE A 360 -20.74 5.20 2.04
C PHE A 360 -19.52 4.85 2.89
N ILE A 361 -19.51 5.21 4.18
CA ILE A 361 -18.46 4.79 5.13
C ILE A 361 -18.22 3.28 5.06
N ARG A 362 -19.29 2.51 4.89
CA ARG A 362 -19.21 1.02 4.82
C ARG A 362 -18.45 0.49 3.62
N ARG A 363 -18.32 1.24 2.54
CA ARG A 363 -17.55 0.82 1.36
C ARG A 363 -16.04 0.76 1.65
N GLY A 364 -15.59 1.45 2.68
CA GLY A 364 -14.19 1.48 3.08
C GLY A 364 -13.89 0.84 4.43
N LEU A 365 -14.80 0.04 5.01
CA LEU A 365 -14.63 -0.53 6.35
C LEU A 365 -13.37 -1.35 6.51
N ASP A 366 -12.99 -2.15 5.53
CA ASP A 366 -11.77 -2.95 5.60
C ASP A 366 -10.53 -2.06 5.79
N ALA A 367 -10.40 -1.00 4.99
CA ALA A 367 -9.31 -0.05 5.11
C ALA A 367 -9.37 0.75 6.43
N LEU A 368 -10.58 1.09 6.90
CA LEU A 368 -10.78 1.74 8.20
C LEU A 368 -10.31 0.85 9.35
N PHE A 369 -10.65 -0.45 9.33
CA PHE A 369 -10.18 -1.42 10.32
C PHE A 369 -8.66 -1.53 10.32
N TYR A 370 -8.02 -1.59 9.15
CA TYR A 370 -6.57 -1.64 9.08
C TYR A 370 -5.90 -0.36 9.58
N GLY A 371 -6.49 0.81 9.32
CA GLY A 371 -6.05 2.07 9.89
C GLY A 371 -6.08 2.06 11.42
N ALA A 372 -7.20 1.64 12.00
CA ALA A 372 -7.38 1.51 13.45
C ALA A 372 -6.42 0.46 14.04
N TYR A 373 -6.31 -0.72 13.44
CA TYR A 373 -5.38 -1.78 13.86
C TYR A 373 -3.92 -1.32 13.84
N SER A 374 -3.55 -0.49 12.88
CA SER A 374 -2.20 0.08 12.77
C SER A 374 -1.94 1.24 13.74
N ASN A 375 -2.90 1.57 14.60
CA ASN A 375 -2.87 2.73 15.49
C ASN A 375 -2.64 4.05 14.74
N SER A 376 -3.17 4.16 13.53
CA SER A 376 -3.14 5.40 12.74
C SER A 376 -4.04 6.45 13.39
N GLN A 377 -3.68 7.72 13.26
CA GLN A 377 -4.38 8.84 13.91
C GLN A 377 -4.97 9.78 12.84
N PHE A 378 -6.29 9.78 12.70
CA PHE A 378 -6.98 10.58 11.70
C PHE A 378 -8.41 10.93 12.17
N ILE A 379 -9.03 11.86 11.47
CA ILE A 379 -10.45 12.23 11.64
C ILE A 379 -11.17 11.89 10.34
N PHE A 380 -12.36 11.32 10.42
CA PHE A 380 -13.28 11.25 9.29
C PHE A 380 -14.66 11.79 9.67
N VAL A 381 -15.30 12.46 8.73
CA VAL A 381 -16.59 13.13 8.93
C VAL A 381 -17.60 12.57 7.94
N GLY A 382 -18.57 11.82 8.46
CA GLY A 382 -19.70 11.29 7.69
C GLY A 382 -20.74 12.38 7.45
N THR A 383 -20.71 13.04 6.30
CA THR A 383 -21.61 14.17 5.98
C THR A 383 -21.79 14.32 4.47
N PRO A 384 -22.96 14.72 3.98
CA PRO A 384 -24.25 14.77 4.70
C PRO A 384 -24.74 13.39 5.18
N SER A 385 -25.67 13.34 6.09
CA SER A 385 -26.17 12.09 6.67
C SER A 385 -27.70 12.06 6.79
N GLY A 386 -28.23 10.85 6.83
CA GLY A 386 -29.63 10.58 7.13
C GLY A 386 -30.61 11.33 6.23
N ILE A 387 -31.55 12.05 6.83
CA ILE A 387 -32.65 12.72 6.14
C ILE A 387 -32.20 13.87 5.22
N THR A 388 -31.02 14.45 5.44
CA THR A 388 -30.47 15.50 4.58
C THR A 388 -30.16 15.00 3.18
N LEU A 389 -30.01 13.68 3.00
CA LEU A 389 -29.82 13.02 1.72
C LEU A 389 -31.14 12.58 1.06
N SER A 390 -32.30 13.03 1.54
CA SER A 390 -33.61 12.65 0.98
C SER A 390 -33.75 13.01 -0.51
N GLY A 391 -33.17 14.10 -0.94
CA GLY A 391 -33.19 14.52 -2.34
C GLY A 391 -32.44 13.55 -3.29
N GLU A 392 -31.48 12.79 -2.79
CA GLU A 392 -30.73 11.80 -3.55
C GLU A 392 -31.31 10.37 -3.50
N GLY A 393 -32.36 10.18 -2.68
CA GLY A 393 -33.09 8.94 -2.57
C GLY A 393 -32.58 7.97 -1.51
N GLY A 394 -33.32 6.89 -1.29
CA GLY A 394 -33.10 5.96 -0.18
C GLY A 394 -31.76 5.24 -0.18
N ALA A 395 -31.13 5.09 -1.33
CA ALA A 395 -29.80 4.48 -1.43
C ALA A 395 -28.67 5.31 -0.77
N HIS A 396 -28.90 6.60 -0.61
CA HIS A 396 -27.97 7.55 0.02
C HIS A 396 -28.29 7.81 1.49
N GLN A 397 -29.33 7.18 2.04
CA GLN A 397 -29.73 7.35 3.44
C GLN A 397 -29.25 6.18 4.27
N SER A 398 -28.70 6.43 5.44
CA SER A 398 -28.26 5.42 6.39
C SER A 398 -28.67 5.83 7.82
N ILE A 399 -29.08 4.85 8.60
CA ILE A 399 -29.33 4.97 10.03
C ILE A 399 -28.39 4.08 10.85
N LEU A 400 -27.44 3.41 10.16
CA LEU A 400 -26.62 2.37 10.78
C LEU A 400 -25.15 2.79 10.95
N SER A 401 -24.74 3.93 10.40
CA SER A 401 -23.32 4.32 10.39
C SER A 401 -22.79 4.64 11.78
N SER A 402 -23.64 5.18 12.67
CA SER A 402 -23.29 5.43 14.07
C SER A 402 -22.93 4.16 14.85
N SER A 403 -23.43 2.98 14.44
CA SER A 403 -23.09 1.72 15.09
C SER A 403 -21.63 1.29 14.87
N ILE A 404 -20.98 1.79 13.83
CA ILE A 404 -19.58 1.44 13.50
C ILE A 404 -18.63 1.82 14.64
N GLY A 405 -18.86 2.98 15.28
CA GLY A 405 -18.04 3.45 16.40
C GLY A 405 -18.12 2.56 17.65
N ILE A 406 -19.19 1.78 17.80
CA ILE A 406 -19.34 0.85 18.92
C ILE A 406 -18.41 -0.36 18.76
N GLU A 407 -18.13 -0.77 17.52
CA GLU A 407 -17.38 -1.99 17.20
C GLU A 407 -15.87 -1.75 17.02
N LEU A 408 -15.43 -0.50 16.87
CA LEU A 408 -14.06 -0.14 16.53
C LEU A 408 -13.26 0.37 17.74
N PRO A 409 -12.44 -0.47 18.39
CA PRO A 409 -11.51 0.01 19.41
C PRO A 409 -10.53 1.04 18.84
N GLY A 410 -10.28 2.11 19.61
CA GLY A 410 -9.34 3.17 19.22
C GLY A 410 -9.92 4.24 18.30
N ILE A 411 -11.21 4.15 17.96
CA ILE A 411 -11.95 5.21 17.25
C ILE A 411 -13.04 5.76 18.19
N SER A 412 -13.05 7.07 18.36
CA SER A 412 -14.14 7.76 19.07
C SER A 412 -15.15 8.28 18.05
N MET A 413 -16.41 7.95 18.20
CA MET A 413 -17.47 8.38 17.28
C MET A 413 -18.47 9.30 17.97
N TYR A 414 -18.87 10.35 17.30
CA TYR A 414 -19.76 11.39 17.79
C TYR A 414 -20.81 11.75 16.75
N GLU A 415 -21.98 12.16 17.20
CA GLU A 415 -23.07 12.74 16.39
C GLU A 415 -23.44 14.11 16.95
N PRO A 416 -22.73 15.19 16.58
CA PRO A 416 -23.01 16.53 17.11
C PRO A 416 -24.33 17.08 16.59
N CYS A 417 -25.17 17.58 17.49
CA CYS A 417 -26.39 18.29 17.14
C CYS A 417 -26.17 19.80 16.92
N PHE A 418 -25.22 20.38 17.63
CA PHE A 418 -24.98 21.82 17.60
C PHE A 418 -23.63 22.20 17.08
N ALA A 419 -23.54 23.35 16.42
CA ALA A 419 -22.29 23.88 15.86
C ALA A 419 -21.15 23.92 16.90
N LYS A 420 -21.45 24.36 18.14
CA LYS A 420 -20.44 24.43 19.20
C LYS A 420 -19.95 23.07 19.68
N GLU A 421 -20.80 22.06 19.66
CA GLU A 421 -20.38 20.67 19.95
C GLU A 421 -19.40 20.17 18.90
N LEU A 422 -19.69 20.42 17.62
CA LEU A 422 -18.77 20.04 16.54
C LEU A 422 -17.39 20.71 16.69
N GLU A 423 -17.36 21.99 17.06
CA GLU A 423 -16.10 22.70 17.32
C GLU A 423 -15.29 22.00 18.43
N TRP A 424 -15.91 21.72 19.56
CA TRP A 424 -15.23 21.05 20.68
C TRP A 424 -14.76 19.65 20.31
N ILE A 425 -15.61 18.88 19.64
CA ILE A 425 -15.25 17.53 19.16
C ILE A 425 -14.06 17.60 18.20
N LEU A 426 -14.07 18.51 17.24
CA LEU A 426 -12.99 18.63 16.26
C LEU A 426 -11.65 19.05 16.93
N LEU A 427 -11.69 20.02 17.82
CA LEU A 427 -10.50 20.49 18.54
C LEU A 427 -9.95 19.40 19.49
N ASP A 428 -10.83 18.66 20.19
CA ASP A 428 -10.43 17.52 21.00
C ASP A 428 -9.83 16.39 20.13
N SER A 429 -10.42 16.13 18.97
CA SER A 429 -9.93 15.13 18.03
C SER A 429 -8.54 15.49 17.48
N LEU A 430 -8.29 16.74 17.14
CA LEU A 430 -6.95 17.22 16.78
C LEU A 430 -5.97 17.03 17.95
N ASN A 431 -6.42 17.30 19.19
CA ASN A 431 -5.58 17.08 20.36
C ASN A 431 -5.29 15.59 20.59
N LYS A 432 -6.25 14.69 20.37
CA LYS A 432 -6.04 13.24 20.41
C LYS A 432 -4.98 12.80 19.40
N ILE A 433 -5.04 13.31 18.17
CA ILE A 433 -3.98 13.05 17.16
C ILE A 433 -2.63 13.55 17.65
N LYS A 434 -2.55 14.77 18.19
CA LYS A 434 -1.31 15.32 18.77
C LYS A 434 -0.75 14.43 19.88
N LEU A 435 -1.61 13.92 20.76
CA LEU A 435 -1.25 13.07 21.89
C LEU A 435 -1.08 11.59 21.51
N ARG A 436 -1.40 11.21 20.28
CA ARG A 436 -1.36 9.82 19.80
C ARG A 436 -2.28 8.89 20.59
N THR A 437 -3.48 9.35 20.94
CA THR A 437 -4.43 8.64 21.81
C THR A 437 -5.63 8.05 21.08
N GLY A 438 -5.80 8.28 19.80
CA GLY A 438 -6.84 7.65 18.98
C GLY A 438 -7.33 8.52 17.82
N SER A 439 -8.12 7.89 16.95
CA SER A 439 -8.81 8.52 15.80
C SER A 439 -10.25 8.88 16.15
N THR A 440 -10.85 9.77 15.36
CA THR A 440 -12.24 10.19 15.51
C THR A 440 -12.96 10.13 14.19
#